data_0e3d7f8098aff25cd7812ff7489b4849
#
_entry.id   0e3d7f8098aff25cd7812ff7489b4849
#
_cell.length_a   1.000
_cell.length_b   1.000
_cell.length_c   1.000
_cell.angle_alpha   90.00
_cell.angle_beta   90.00
_cell.angle_gamma   90.00
#
_symmetry.space_group_name_H-M   'P 1'
#
loop_
_entity.id
_entity.type
_entity.pdbx_description
1 polymer ?
#
loop_
_entity_poly.entity_id
_entity_poly.type
_entity_poly.pdbx_seq_one_letter_code
_entity_poly.pdbx_strand_id
1 'polypeptide(L)'
;TNLQRRINKTIEKGKSRIPEKYKDFEYTKVSFACKHEGAIIKAVDDANLYCYLPTSTSWGLPFLMNTDMIPKGDRDDIEKDVNLLELNEKEDEVDDYEEKNFNEEIASIAGTKLFFWVRDLLTSRKYELGSVFSLIPNFDKCIKEHKDYKEFITKFKDSFEYVLSKENIVPVKKGIANVNYVVYDTTGLTTSGIMSDEEFFTFSDLEEVYLPLPMLRTNKPFNRFLKNYAKDDLTFTTEDLHTMIGNKAFQEWLKVQENNDRFLNFLLENNLLEDFLDEKIFIEHECGSLYSAGDLYYDIDEHLIDLKAFSNHLCYLSFKTREYFSDNTDWENIVNGKFNSFVPDSFVTDTLLSRKNKLDTIKTLKNENTSLHFYHFLAKNDIYDDEISDLPFFNTQDEVVDDFDDKFIFFPSSIGETICKSDWLSNIDIEFISTKYDSSVTEYFEKNL
;
A
#
# COMPACT_ATOMS: atom_id res chain seq x y z
N THR A 1 -15.18 -6.11 -49.38
CA THR A 1 -14.96 -5.28 -48.15
C THR A 1 -15.18 -3.80 -48.49
N ASN A 2 -15.52 -2.99 -47.50
CA ASN A 2 -15.76 -1.56 -47.71
C ASN A 2 -14.50 -0.84 -48.24
N LEU A 3 -13.33 -1.22 -47.79
CA LEU A 3 -12.05 -0.68 -48.23
C LEU A 3 -11.80 -0.95 -49.71
N GLN A 4 -12.01 -2.17 -50.20
CA GLN A 4 -11.87 -2.53 -51.62
C GLN A 4 -12.76 -1.70 -52.54
N ARG A 5 -14.02 -1.54 -52.14
CA ARG A 5 -14.99 -0.75 -52.90
C ARG A 5 -14.57 0.71 -52.97
N ARG A 6 -14.06 1.27 -51.88
CA ARG A 6 -13.53 2.65 -51.79
C ARG A 6 -12.31 2.82 -52.72
N ILE A 7 -11.36 1.87 -52.69
CA ILE A 7 -10.17 1.85 -53.54
C ILE A 7 -10.62 1.90 -55.04
N ASN A 8 -11.48 0.96 -55.45
CA ASN A 8 -11.92 0.86 -56.83
C ASN A 8 -12.59 2.14 -57.33
N LYS A 9 -13.54 2.72 -56.57
CA LYS A 9 -14.19 3.99 -56.94
C LYS A 9 -13.20 5.15 -56.98
N THR A 10 -12.20 5.19 -56.10
CA THR A 10 -11.17 6.23 -56.08
C THR A 10 -10.31 6.18 -57.34
N ILE A 11 -9.92 4.99 -57.75
CA ILE A 11 -9.13 4.77 -58.99
C ILE A 11 -9.97 5.14 -60.19
N GLU A 12 -11.24 4.70 -60.29
CA GLU A 12 -12.14 4.99 -61.39
C GLU A 12 -12.36 6.49 -61.61
N LYS A 13 -12.40 7.29 -60.53
CA LYS A 13 -12.54 8.73 -60.63
C LYS A 13 -11.26 9.49 -60.99
N GLY A 14 -10.12 8.81 -61.08
CA GLY A 14 -8.82 9.39 -61.50
C GLY A 14 -8.29 10.50 -60.57
N LYS A 15 -8.77 10.57 -59.34
CA LYS A 15 -8.44 11.62 -58.36
C LYS A 15 -7.42 11.23 -57.30
N SER A 16 -6.83 10.02 -57.40
CA SER A 16 -5.98 9.48 -56.35
C SER A 16 -4.60 9.10 -56.85
N ARG A 17 -3.60 9.19 -55.94
CA ARG A 17 -2.26 8.64 -56.11
C ARG A 17 -2.21 7.11 -55.86
N ILE A 18 -3.33 6.42 -55.66
CA ILE A 18 -3.38 4.99 -55.49
C ILE A 18 -2.99 4.33 -56.82
N PRO A 19 -1.91 3.53 -56.84
CA PRO A 19 -1.51 2.84 -58.06
C PRO A 19 -2.58 1.86 -58.57
N GLU A 20 -2.76 1.77 -59.89
CA GLU A 20 -3.80 0.95 -60.54
C GLU A 20 -3.74 -0.54 -60.12
N LYS A 21 -2.56 -1.03 -59.74
CA LYS A 21 -2.35 -2.40 -59.21
C LYS A 21 -3.19 -2.73 -57.98
N TYR A 22 -3.66 -1.74 -57.24
CA TYR A 22 -4.52 -1.94 -56.08
C TYR A 22 -6.01 -2.08 -56.42
N LYS A 23 -6.39 -1.96 -57.74
CA LYS A 23 -7.76 -2.10 -58.20
C LYS A 23 -8.35 -3.48 -57.85
N ASP A 24 -7.54 -4.53 -57.92
CA ASP A 24 -7.94 -5.91 -57.61
C ASP A 24 -7.50 -6.37 -56.22
N PHE A 25 -7.34 -5.42 -55.29
CA PHE A 25 -6.85 -5.64 -53.96
C PHE A 25 -7.95 -6.24 -53.05
N GLU A 26 -7.91 -7.55 -52.86
CA GLU A 26 -8.93 -8.30 -52.13
C GLU A 26 -8.73 -8.28 -50.60
N TYR A 27 -7.50 -8.18 -50.16
CA TYR A 27 -7.13 -8.18 -48.73
C TYR A 27 -5.82 -7.43 -48.51
N THR A 28 -5.65 -6.90 -47.30
CA THR A 28 -4.36 -6.36 -46.86
C THR A 28 -3.66 -7.35 -45.94
N LYS A 29 -2.35 -7.37 -46.05
CA LYS A 29 -1.49 -8.21 -45.21
C LYS A 29 -0.69 -7.34 -44.27
N VAL A 30 -0.79 -7.65 -42.98
CA VAL A 30 0.07 -7.09 -41.94
C VAL A 30 0.86 -8.24 -41.32
N SER A 31 2.17 -8.08 -41.23
CA SER A 31 3.07 -9.07 -40.61
C SER A 31 3.90 -8.36 -39.56
N PHE A 32 3.99 -8.96 -38.37
CA PHE A 32 4.84 -8.51 -37.30
C PHE A 32 5.96 -9.53 -37.05
N ALA A 33 7.13 -9.02 -36.67
CA ALA A 33 8.27 -9.88 -36.29
C ALA A 33 9.02 -9.23 -35.12
N CYS A 34 9.45 -10.07 -34.18
CA CYS A 34 10.30 -9.67 -33.05
C CYS A 34 11.45 -10.67 -32.90
N LYS A 35 12.50 -10.26 -32.20
CA LYS A 35 13.56 -11.15 -31.78
C LYS A 35 13.13 -11.92 -30.53
N HIS A 36 13.67 -13.11 -30.33
CA HIS A 36 13.54 -13.85 -29.09
C HIS A 36 14.80 -14.63 -28.75
N GLU A 37 15.06 -14.82 -27.48
CA GLU A 37 16.15 -15.67 -26.96
C GLU A 37 15.50 -16.70 -26.02
N GLY A 38 15.41 -17.95 -26.51
CA GLY A 38 14.61 -18.95 -25.78
C GLY A 38 13.15 -18.53 -25.68
N ALA A 39 12.65 -18.44 -24.45
CA ALA A 39 11.28 -17.99 -24.16
C ALA A 39 11.14 -16.46 -24.00
N ILE A 40 12.23 -15.70 -23.97
CA ILE A 40 12.21 -14.25 -23.74
C ILE A 40 12.08 -13.52 -25.07
N ILE A 41 11.04 -12.71 -25.23
CA ILE A 41 10.89 -11.80 -26.35
C ILE A 41 11.76 -10.56 -26.11
N LYS A 42 12.46 -10.14 -27.15
CA LYS A 42 13.31 -8.95 -27.17
C LYS A 42 12.65 -7.88 -28.04
N ALA A 43 12.31 -6.76 -27.44
CA ALA A 43 11.94 -5.58 -28.22
C ALA A 43 13.09 -5.13 -29.11
N VAL A 44 12.76 -4.57 -30.27
CA VAL A 44 13.71 -3.95 -31.19
C VAL A 44 13.60 -2.44 -31.00
N ASP A 45 14.71 -1.77 -30.80
CA ASP A 45 14.68 -0.31 -30.69
C ASP A 45 14.49 0.30 -32.10
N ASP A 46 13.51 1.19 -32.23
CA ASP A 46 13.26 2.04 -33.39
C ASP A 46 13.26 1.23 -34.73
N ALA A 47 12.41 0.22 -34.81
CA ALA A 47 12.34 -0.64 -35.97
C ALA A 47 11.76 0.08 -37.20
N ASN A 48 12.40 -0.09 -38.38
CA ASN A 48 11.89 0.42 -39.63
C ASN A 48 10.61 -0.32 -40.09
N LEU A 49 9.77 0.42 -40.79
CA LEU A 49 8.64 -0.15 -41.52
C LEU A 49 9.07 -0.83 -42.82
N TYR A 50 8.31 -1.84 -43.20
CA TYR A 50 8.48 -2.55 -44.47
C TYR A 50 7.18 -2.38 -45.26
N CYS A 51 7.36 -2.01 -46.54
CA CYS A 51 6.30 -2.02 -47.55
C CYS A 51 6.76 -2.98 -48.65
N TYR A 52 6.75 -4.32 -48.37
CA TYR A 52 7.46 -5.40 -49.05
C TYR A 52 8.99 -5.31 -48.94
N LEU A 53 9.56 -4.13 -49.10
CA LEU A 53 10.98 -3.84 -48.92
C LEU A 53 11.15 -2.89 -47.72
N PRO A 54 12.33 -2.86 -47.10
CA PRO A 54 12.60 -1.92 -46.03
C PRO A 54 12.48 -0.48 -46.54
N THR A 55 11.88 0.38 -45.72
CA THR A 55 11.92 1.83 -45.86
C THR A 55 12.86 2.43 -44.81
N SER A 56 13.19 3.72 -44.96
CA SER A 56 13.91 4.46 -43.91
C SER A 56 12.95 4.99 -42.83
N THR A 57 11.64 4.73 -43.00
CA THR A 57 10.59 5.20 -42.07
C THR A 57 10.62 4.38 -40.78
N SER A 58 10.69 5.04 -39.65
CA SER A 58 10.45 4.46 -38.34
C SER A 58 9.31 5.18 -37.61
N TRP A 59 8.58 4.42 -36.80
CA TRP A 59 7.55 4.94 -35.90
C TRP A 59 7.91 4.73 -34.41
N GLY A 60 9.14 4.28 -34.12
CA GLY A 60 9.54 3.93 -32.76
C GLY A 60 8.89 2.66 -32.23
N LEU A 61 8.42 1.76 -33.12
CA LEU A 61 7.77 0.52 -32.71
C LEU A 61 8.81 -0.49 -32.19
N PRO A 62 8.48 -1.29 -31.16
CA PRO A 62 9.40 -2.29 -30.58
C PRO A 62 9.45 -3.59 -31.36
N PHE A 63 9.01 -3.62 -32.61
CA PHE A 63 8.96 -4.77 -33.49
C PHE A 63 9.04 -4.34 -34.96
N LEU A 64 9.43 -5.25 -35.82
CA LEU A 64 9.37 -5.05 -37.27
C LEU A 64 7.92 -5.20 -37.76
N MET A 65 7.48 -4.31 -38.62
CA MET A 65 6.15 -4.34 -39.23
C MET A 65 6.26 -4.26 -40.75
N ASN A 66 5.66 -5.24 -41.44
CA ASN A 66 5.52 -5.24 -42.90
C ASN A 66 4.04 -5.10 -43.28
N THR A 67 3.74 -4.14 -44.12
CA THR A 67 2.37 -3.78 -44.52
C THR A 67 2.27 -3.52 -45.99
N ASP A 68 1.02 -3.45 -46.51
CA ASP A 68 0.71 -3.05 -47.85
C ASP A 68 0.55 -1.53 -47.99
N MET A 69 1.17 -0.72 -47.11
CA MET A 69 1.23 0.72 -47.29
C MET A 69 1.90 1.10 -48.60
N ILE A 70 1.46 2.22 -49.17
CA ILE A 70 2.03 2.76 -50.39
C ILE A 70 3.27 3.55 -50.04
N PRO A 71 4.46 3.12 -50.46
CA PRO A 71 5.71 3.87 -50.29
C PRO A 71 5.78 5.01 -51.32
N LYS A 72 6.64 6.01 -51.04
CA LYS A 72 7.05 7.01 -52.06
C LYS A 72 7.78 6.32 -53.22
N GLY A 73 7.89 7.05 -54.33
CA GLY A 73 8.48 6.52 -55.55
C GLY A 73 9.94 6.05 -55.40
N ASP A 74 10.72 6.69 -54.56
CA ASP A 74 12.09 6.34 -54.17
C ASP A 74 12.16 5.20 -53.12
N ARG A 75 11.02 4.88 -52.49
CA ARG A 75 10.84 3.88 -51.41
C ARG A 75 11.56 4.20 -50.11
N ASP A 76 12.09 5.41 -49.94
CA ASP A 76 12.75 5.82 -48.70
C ASP A 76 11.73 6.08 -47.61
N ASP A 77 10.47 6.37 -47.97
CA ASP A 77 9.42 6.76 -47.02
C ASP A 77 8.05 6.21 -47.49
N ILE A 78 7.03 6.33 -46.61
CA ILE A 78 5.62 6.09 -46.97
C ILE A 78 5.02 7.35 -47.60
N GLU A 79 4.09 7.17 -48.55
CA GLU A 79 3.37 8.23 -49.15
C GLU A 79 2.30 8.78 -48.14
N LYS A 80 2.32 10.09 -47.90
CA LYS A 80 1.43 10.74 -46.92
C LYS A 80 0.10 11.19 -47.48
N ASP A 81 0.06 11.48 -48.79
CA ASP A 81 -1.11 12.04 -49.46
C ASP A 81 -1.81 11.02 -50.37
N VAL A 82 -2.28 9.92 -49.76
CA VAL A 82 -2.98 8.86 -50.51
C VAL A 82 -4.46 8.85 -50.14
N ASN A 83 -5.22 9.74 -50.77
CA ASN A 83 -6.62 9.97 -50.42
C ASN A 83 -7.55 8.90 -50.99
N LEU A 84 -8.47 8.41 -50.15
CA LEU A 84 -9.57 7.54 -50.49
C LEU A 84 -10.87 8.34 -50.48
N LEU A 85 -11.74 8.08 -51.46
CA LEU A 85 -13.09 8.61 -51.41
C LEU A 85 -13.94 7.89 -50.37
N GLU A 86 -14.70 8.63 -49.58
CA GLU A 86 -15.69 8.06 -48.67
C GLU A 86 -16.97 7.73 -49.47
N LEU A 87 -17.59 6.61 -49.17
CA LEU A 87 -18.85 6.20 -49.80
C LEU A 87 -19.95 6.42 -48.77
N ASN A 88 -20.92 7.27 -49.09
CA ASN A 88 -22.15 7.39 -48.32
C ASN A 88 -22.95 6.08 -48.39
N GLU A 89 -23.68 5.73 -47.32
CA GLU A 89 -24.52 4.52 -47.24
C GLU A 89 -25.62 4.48 -48.29
N LYS A 90 -25.97 5.63 -48.87
CA LYS A 90 -26.89 5.76 -49.98
C LYS A 90 -26.11 5.98 -51.30
N GLU A 91 -26.07 4.95 -52.09
CA GLU A 91 -25.15 4.67 -53.22
C GLU A 91 -25.10 5.71 -54.37
N ASP A 92 -25.89 6.76 -54.40
CA ASP A 92 -26.08 7.60 -55.59
C ASP A 92 -25.82 9.09 -55.47
N GLU A 93 -25.60 9.66 -54.30
CA GLU A 93 -25.32 11.10 -54.14
C GLU A 93 -23.99 11.35 -53.41
N VAL A 94 -23.12 12.01 -54.13
CA VAL A 94 -21.77 12.37 -53.73
C VAL A 94 -21.80 13.85 -53.31
N ASP A 95 -22.26 14.10 -52.09
CA ASP A 95 -22.25 15.47 -51.57
C ASP A 95 -21.44 15.57 -50.32
N ASP A 96 -20.46 15.75 -49.97
CA ASP A 96 -19.50 15.93 -48.89
C ASP A 96 -18.55 14.74 -48.66
N TYR A 97 -17.39 14.86 -49.30
CA TYR A 97 -16.29 13.91 -49.16
C TYR A 97 -15.44 14.24 -47.95
N GLU A 98 -15.48 13.45 -46.90
CA GLU A 98 -14.34 13.30 -46.04
C GLU A 98 -13.27 12.46 -46.77
N GLU A 99 -12.17 13.09 -47.13
CA GLU A 99 -11.02 12.39 -47.70
C GLU A 99 -10.30 11.61 -46.58
N LYS A 100 -10.33 10.27 -46.66
CA LYS A 100 -9.54 9.41 -45.75
C LYS A 100 -8.26 8.97 -46.44
N ASN A 101 -7.18 8.91 -45.68
CA ASN A 101 -5.90 8.51 -46.19
C ASN A 101 -5.77 6.96 -46.21
N PHE A 102 -5.37 6.37 -47.36
CA PHE A 102 -5.20 4.91 -47.49
C PHE A 102 -4.20 4.35 -46.49
N ASN A 103 -3.03 4.97 -46.30
CA ASN A 103 -2.01 4.51 -45.39
C ASN A 103 -2.43 4.62 -43.93
N GLU A 104 -3.29 5.59 -43.58
CA GLU A 104 -3.91 5.68 -42.25
C GLU A 104 -4.91 4.54 -42.00
N GLU A 105 -5.68 4.13 -42.98
CA GLU A 105 -6.57 2.96 -42.88
C GLU A 105 -5.77 1.67 -42.69
N ILE A 106 -4.63 1.54 -43.37
CA ILE A 106 -3.71 0.39 -43.17
C ILE A 106 -3.09 0.45 -41.75
N ALA A 107 -2.72 1.64 -41.28
CA ALA A 107 -2.22 1.82 -39.91
C ALA A 107 -3.28 1.41 -38.87
N SER A 108 -4.54 1.79 -39.06
CA SER A 108 -5.66 1.39 -38.23
C SER A 108 -5.85 -0.14 -38.18
N ILE A 109 -5.83 -0.79 -39.35
CA ILE A 109 -5.88 -2.26 -39.45
C ILE A 109 -4.71 -2.89 -38.70
N ALA A 110 -3.50 -2.33 -38.87
CA ALA A 110 -2.31 -2.84 -38.21
C ALA A 110 -2.41 -2.71 -36.69
N GLY A 111 -2.94 -1.62 -36.15
CA GLY A 111 -3.19 -1.45 -34.71
C GLY A 111 -4.12 -2.53 -34.13
N THR A 112 -5.24 -2.78 -34.82
CA THR A 112 -6.14 -3.91 -34.49
C THR A 112 -5.39 -5.26 -34.49
N LYS A 113 -4.55 -5.51 -35.50
CA LYS A 113 -3.81 -6.77 -35.65
C LYS A 113 -2.70 -6.92 -34.62
N LEU A 114 -2.08 -5.83 -34.16
CA LEU A 114 -1.11 -5.85 -33.06
C LEU A 114 -1.72 -6.45 -31.81
N PHE A 115 -2.93 -6.02 -31.43
CA PHE A 115 -3.62 -6.58 -30.26
C PHE A 115 -3.74 -8.11 -30.34
N PHE A 116 -4.25 -8.62 -31.45
CA PHE A 116 -4.43 -10.06 -31.63
C PHE A 116 -3.10 -10.82 -31.64
N TRP A 117 -2.07 -10.26 -32.26
CA TRP A 117 -0.73 -10.86 -32.26
C TRP A 117 -0.14 -10.98 -30.86
N VAL A 118 -0.22 -9.90 -30.05
CA VAL A 118 0.23 -9.91 -28.66
C VAL A 118 -0.57 -10.92 -27.84
N ARG A 119 -1.90 -10.96 -28.00
CA ARG A 119 -2.75 -11.94 -27.33
C ARG A 119 -2.40 -13.38 -27.70
N ASP A 120 -2.13 -13.65 -28.95
CA ASP A 120 -1.73 -14.99 -29.43
C ASP A 120 -0.38 -15.42 -28.84
N LEU A 121 0.57 -14.50 -28.71
CA LEU A 121 1.84 -14.76 -28.03
C LEU A 121 1.63 -15.10 -26.56
N LEU A 122 0.80 -14.32 -25.83
CA LEU A 122 0.46 -14.56 -24.42
C LEU A 122 -0.21 -15.94 -24.22
N THR A 123 -1.11 -16.32 -25.12
CA THR A 123 -1.88 -17.57 -25.01
C THR A 123 -1.10 -18.79 -25.49
N SER A 124 -0.07 -18.61 -26.33
CA SER A 124 0.74 -19.71 -26.90
C SER A 124 1.51 -20.51 -25.86
N ARG A 125 1.74 -19.96 -24.65
CA ARG A 125 2.57 -20.53 -23.56
C ARG A 125 4.02 -20.84 -23.97
N LYS A 126 4.48 -20.26 -25.07
CA LYS A 126 5.86 -20.47 -25.60
C LYS A 126 6.83 -19.45 -25.05
N TYR A 127 6.31 -18.28 -24.63
CA TYR A 127 7.11 -17.14 -24.25
C TYR A 127 6.83 -16.73 -22.81
N GLU A 128 7.82 -16.09 -22.19
CA GLU A 128 7.67 -15.47 -20.88
C GLU A 128 6.66 -14.31 -20.98
N LEU A 129 5.57 -14.39 -20.20
CA LEU A 129 4.44 -13.47 -20.30
C LEU A 129 4.85 -12.00 -20.15
N GLY A 130 5.71 -11.71 -19.20
CA GLY A 130 6.19 -10.34 -18.96
C GLY A 130 6.96 -9.76 -20.16
N SER A 131 7.74 -10.59 -20.87
CA SER A 131 8.50 -10.18 -22.03
C SER A 131 7.61 -9.83 -23.23
N VAL A 132 6.44 -10.47 -23.36
CA VAL A 132 5.48 -10.19 -24.44
C VAL A 132 4.95 -8.75 -24.36
N PHE A 133 4.72 -8.24 -23.15
CA PHE A 133 4.26 -6.85 -22.96
C PHE A 133 5.27 -5.79 -23.40
N SER A 134 6.55 -6.18 -23.61
CA SER A 134 7.54 -5.27 -24.19
C SER A 134 7.25 -4.91 -25.65
N LEU A 135 6.41 -5.70 -26.34
CA LEU A 135 5.95 -5.43 -27.70
C LEU A 135 4.83 -4.37 -27.76
N ILE A 136 4.21 -3.99 -26.65
CA ILE A 136 3.22 -2.91 -26.67
C ILE A 136 3.97 -1.58 -26.68
N PRO A 137 3.81 -0.76 -27.75
CA PRO A 137 4.55 0.49 -27.88
C PRO A 137 4.20 1.50 -26.78
N ASN A 138 5.16 2.35 -26.43
CA ASN A 138 4.86 3.59 -25.75
C ASN A 138 4.41 4.61 -26.82
N PHE A 139 3.13 4.64 -27.13
CA PHE A 139 2.60 5.45 -28.22
C PHE A 139 2.85 6.95 -28.04
N ASP A 140 2.80 7.47 -26.83
CA ASP A 140 3.05 8.89 -26.56
C ASP A 140 4.52 9.24 -26.85
N LYS A 141 5.46 8.33 -26.53
CA LYS A 141 6.86 8.47 -26.91
C LYS A 141 7.01 8.41 -28.44
N CYS A 142 6.37 7.43 -29.10
CA CYS A 142 6.41 7.29 -30.55
C CYS A 142 5.92 8.56 -31.26
N ILE A 143 4.77 9.09 -30.84
CA ILE A 143 4.19 10.34 -31.41
C ILE A 143 5.11 11.53 -31.17
N LYS A 144 5.74 11.64 -30.00
CA LYS A 144 6.62 12.74 -29.67
C LYS A 144 7.92 12.74 -30.48
N GLU A 145 8.50 11.55 -30.70
CA GLU A 145 9.79 11.37 -31.40
C GLU A 145 9.63 11.36 -32.90
N HIS A 146 8.48 10.85 -33.45
CA HIS A 146 8.21 10.72 -34.87
C HIS A 146 7.03 11.62 -35.34
N LYS A 147 7.19 12.92 -35.12
CA LYS A 147 6.12 13.92 -35.38
C LYS A 147 5.59 13.92 -36.79
N ASP A 148 6.42 13.61 -37.78
CA ASP A 148 6.04 13.57 -39.19
C ASP A 148 5.06 12.43 -39.52
N TYR A 149 4.93 11.46 -38.63
CA TYR A 149 4.05 10.32 -38.76
C TYR A 149 2.96 10.28 -37.65
N LYS A 150 2.77 11.39 -36.96
CA LYS A 150 1.84 11.49 -35.82
C LYS A 150 0.44 10.96 -36.17
N GLU A 151 -0.10 11.30 -37.32
CA GLU A 151 -1.45 10.90 -37.74
C GLU A 151 -1.54 9.37 -37.91
N PHE A 152 -0.57 8.76 -38.57
CA PHE A 152 -0.50 7.30 -38.73
C PHE A 152 -0.35 6.55 -37.40
N ILE A 153 0.55 7.05 -36.54
CA ILE A 153 0.77 6.46 -35.20
C ILE A 153 -0.48 6.61 -34.34
N THR A 154 -1.18 7.73 -34.44
CA THR A 154 -2.46 7.97 -33.74
C THR A 154 -3.54 6.99 -34.23
N LYS A 155 -3.72 6.82 -35.53
CA LYS A 155 -4.68 5.83 -36.08
C LYS A 155 -4.36 4.40 -35.64
N PHE A 156 -3.06 4.07 -35.61
CA PHE A 156 -2.60 2.77 -35.12
C PHE A 156 -2.91 2.59 -33.62
N LYS A 157 -2.61 3.59 -32.80
CA LYS A 157 -2.91 3.64 -31.35
C LYS A 157 -4.41 3.49 -31.10
N ASP A 158 -5.23 4.36 -31.71
CA ASP A 158 -6.68 4.41 -31.49
C ASP A 158 -7.35 3.05 -31.77
N SER A 159 -6.89 2.38 -32.84
CA SER A 159 -7.43 1.07 -33.21
C SER A 159 -6.98 -0.05 -32.28
N PHE A 160 -5.75 0.01 -31.80
CA PHE A 160 -5.25 -0.91 -30.75
C PHE A 160 -6.06 -0.72 -29.46
N GLU A 161 -6.22 0.52 -29.00
CA GLU A 161 -6.94 0.87 -27.76
C GLU A 161 -8.44 0.53 -27.85
N TYR A 162 -9.05 0.73 -29.03
CA TYR A 162 -10.44 0.33 -29.24
C TYR A 162 -10.66 -1.17 -29.03
N VAL A 163 -9.75 -2.02 -29.55
CA VAL A 163 -9.84 -3.47 -29.34
C VAL A 163 -9.50 -3.83 -27.89
N LEU A 164 -8.48 -3.20 -27.33
CA LEU A 164 -8.06 -3.38 -25.94
C LEU A 164 -9.21 -3.12 -24.95
N SER A 165 -10.03 -2.11 -25.21
CA SER A 165 -11.18 -1.79 -24.34
C SER A 165 -12.29 -2.85 -24.36
N LYS A 166 -12.32 -3.72 -25.36
CA LYS A 166 -13.39 -4.72 -25.56
C LYS A 166 -12.94 -6.17 -25.32
N GLU A 167 -11.69 -6.45 -25.55
CA GLU A 167 -11.17 -7.81 -25.60
C GLU A 167 -10.27 -8.12 -24.39
N ASN A 168 -10.16 -9.38 -24.05
CA ASN A 168 -9.33 -9.85 -22.94
C ASN A 168 -7.87 -10.02 -23.40
N ILE A 169 -6.92 -9.56 -22.58
CA ILE A 169 -5.47 -9.66 -22.86
C ILE A 169 -4.63 -9.93 -21.60
N VAL A 170 -5.08 -9.54 -20.42
CA VAL A 170 -4.29 -9.65 -19.19
C VAL A 170 -4.35 -11.05 -18.60
N PRO A 171 -3.23 -11.77 -18.45
CA PRO A 171 -3.19 -13.06 -17.79
C PRO A 171 -3.52 -12.94 -16.28
N VAL A 172 -4.53 -13.70 -15.86
CA VAL A 172 -5.02 -13.79 -14.48
C VAL A 172 -5.15 -15.25 -14.07
N LYS A 173 -5.38 -15.54 -12.79
CA LYS A 173 -5.47 -16.93 -12.26
C LYS A 173 -6.50 -17.80 -13.00
N LYS A 174 -7.59 -17.21 -13.48
CA LYS A 174 -8.68 -17.93 -14.19
C LYS A 174 -8.60 -17.86 -15.73
N GLY A 175 -7.49 -17.41 -16.30
CA GLY A 175 -7.32 -17.28 -17.75
C GLY A 175 -6.79 -15.94 -18.19
N ILE A 176 -7.53 -15.24 -19.07
CA ILE A 176 -7.22 -13.85 -19.46
C ILE A 176 -8.42 -12.97 -19.20
N ALA A 177 -8.17 -11.76 -18.69
CA ALA A 177 -9.18 -10.75 -18.40
C ALA A 177 -9.02 -9.51 -19.29
N ASN A 178 -10.09 -8.72 -19.37
CA ASN A 178 -10.02 -7.39 -19.97
C ASN A 178 -9.33 -6.45 -18.98
N VAL A 179 -8.51 -5.54 -19.51
CA VAL A 179 -7.75 -4.57 -18.69
C VAL A 179 -8.66 -3.70 -17.82
N ASN A 180 -9.89 -3.44 -18.27
CA ASN A 180 -10.89 -2.66 -17.53
C ASN A 180 -11.42 -3.33 -16.25
N TYR A 181 -11.03 -4.56 -15.97
CA TYR A 181 -11.38 -5.32 -14.78
C TYR A 181 -10.14 -5.81 -14.02
N VAL A 182 -8.99 -5.20 -14.26
CA VAL A 182 -7.72 -5.61 -13.64
C VAL A 182 -7.24 -4.52 -12.71
N VAL A 183 -6.96 -4.90 -11.46
CA VAL A 183 -6.42 -4.00 -10.44
C VAL A 183 -4.94 -3.72 -10.73
N TYR A 184 -4.58 -2.45 -10.72
CA TYR A 184 -3.21 -1.97 -10.76
C TYR A 184 -2.78 -1.49 -9.36
N ASP A 185 -2.02 -2.30 -8.65
CA ASP A 185 -1.50 -1.98 -7.33
C ASP A 185 -0.22 -1.13 -7.45
N THR A 186 -0.29 0.11 -6.98
CA THR A 186 0.85 1.04 -6.95
C THR A 186 1.59 1.03 -5.61
N THR A 187 0.99 0.43 -4.57
CA THR A 187 1.58 0.36 -3.23
C THR A 187 2.60 -0.77 -3.09
N GLY A 188 2.49 -1.80 -3.93
CA GLY A 188 3.28 -3.03 -3.84
C GLY A 188 2.71 -4.06 -2.86
N LEU A 189 1.55 -3.81 -2.26
CA LEU A 189 0.93 -4.71 -1.28
C LEU A 189 0.72 -6.12 -1.83
N THR A 190 0.18 -6.23 -3.05
CA THR A 190 -0.08 -7.53 -3.72
C THR A 190 1.17 -8.27 -4.16
N THR A 191 2.33 -7.61 -4.13
CA THR A 191 3.64 -8.20 -4.48
C THR A 191 4.49 -8.54 -3.27
N SER A 192 4.18 -7.98 -2.10
CA SER A 192 4.93 -8.15 -0.86
C SER A 192 4.87 -9.58 -0.29
N GLY A 193 3.81 -10.32 -0.64
CA GLY A 193 3.57 -11.67 -0.10
C GLY A 193 3.12 -11.68 1.37
N ILE A 194 2.76 -10.53 1.94
CA ILE A 194 2.26 -10.47 3.32
C ILE A 194 0.86 -11.02 3.46
N MET A 195 0.09 -10.99 2.38
CA MET A 195 -1.27 -11.55 2.32
C MET A 195 -1.51 -12.28 0.99
N SER A 196 -2.51 -13.14 0.96
CA SER A 196 -2.98 -13.83 -0.24
C SER A 196 -3.85 -12.92 -1.12
N ASP A 197 -4.07 -13.32 -2.39
CA ASP A 197 -4.99 -12.61 -3.28
C ASP A 197 -6.43 -12.61 -2.74
N GLU A 198 -6.86 -13.69 -2.08
CA GLU A 198 -8.17 -13.83 -1.47
C GLU A 198 -8.35 -12.88 -0.28
N GLU A 199 -7.32 -12.73 0.56
CA GLU A 199 -7.31 -11.77 1.67
C GLU A 199 -7.33 -10.34 1.13
N PHE A 200 -6.52 -10.02 0.11
CA PHE A 200 -6.53 -8.69 -0.52
C PHE A 200 -7.94 -8.29 -0.97
N PHE A 201 -8.65 -9.15 -1.69
CA PHE A 201 -10.03 -8.86 -2.12
C PHE A 201 -11.03 -8.75 -0.96
N THR A 202 -10.83 -9.54 0.10
CA THR A 202 -11.67 -9.46 1.30
C THR A 202 -11.50 -8.13 2.03
N PHE A 203 -10.29 -7.57 2.02
CA PHE A 203 -9.97 -6.35 2.76
C PHE A 203 -10.18 -5.07 1.95
N SER A 204 -10.01 -5.12 0.63
CA SER A 204 -10.12 -3.95 -0.26
C SER A 204 -11.55 -3.65 -0.73
N ASP A 205 -12.52 -4.50 -0.43
CA ASP A 205 -13.91 -4.41 -0.90
C ASP A 205 -14.05 -4.29 -2.44
N LEU A 206 -13.03 -4.75 -3.18
CA LEU A 206 -13.05 -4.76 -4.64
C LEU A 206 -13.78 -5.99 -5.16
N GLU A 207 -14.89 -5.80 -5.88
CA GLU A 207 -15.72 -6.86 -6.43
C GLU A 207 -15.61 -6.96 -7.96
N GLU A 208 -15.82 -8.16 -8.49
CA GLU A 208 -15.86 -8.44 -9.94
C GLU A 208 -14.60 -8.02 -10.72
N VAL A 209 -13.45 -7.97 -10.05
CA VAL A 209 -12.16 -7.60 -10.64
C VAL A 209 -11.11 -8.70 -10.46
N TYR A 210 -9.96 -8.53 -11.07
CA TYR A 210 -8.90 -9.53 -11.10
C TYR A 210 -7.56 -8.91 -10.73
N LEU A 211 -6.73 -9.67 -10.03
CA LEU A 211 -5.30 -9.40 -9.93
C LEU A 211 -4.56 -10.08 -11.08
N PRO A 212 -3.54 -9.44 -11.67
CA PRO A 212 -2.64 -10.09 -12.62
C PRO A 212 -1.94 -11.29 -11.97
N LEU A 213 -1.44 -12.20 -12.78
CA LEU A 213 -0.59 -13.29 -12.28
C LEU A 213 0.60 -12.71 -11.47
N PRO A 214 0.99 -13.33 -10.34
CA PRO A 214 2.05 -12.80 -9.47
C PRO A 214 3.36 -12.45 -10.20
N MET A 215 3.77 -13.28 -11.16
CA MET A 215 4.98 -13.07 -11.98
C MET A 215 4.93 -11.81 -12.88
N LEU A 216 3.74 -11.25 -13.11
CA LEU A 216 3.56 -10.02 -13.90
C LEU A 216 3.61 -8.77 -13.03
N ARG A 217 3.22 -8.85 -11.77
CA ARG A 217 3.07 -7.68 -10.88
C ARG A 217 4.38 -6.91 -10.65
N THR A 218 5.52 -7.59 -10.76
CA THR A 218 6.87 -6.98 -10.66
C THR A 218 7.51 -6.68 -12.01
N ASN A 219 6.84 -7.03 -13.12
CA ASN A 219 7.39 -6.91 -14.46
C ASN A 219 7.27 -5.46 -14.98
N LYS A 220 8.40 -4.81 -15.28
CA LYS A 220 8.43 -3.39 -15.71
C LYS A 220 7.62 -3.10 -16.98
N PRO A 221 7.74 -3.87 -18.09
CA PRO A 221 6.90 -3.70 -19.28
C PRO A 221 5.40 -3.83 -18.98
N PHE A 222 5.01 -4.81 -18.19
CA PHE A 222 3.63 -5.02 -17.79
C PHE A 222 3.09 -3.88 -16.90
N ASN A 223 3.86 -3.43 -15.92
CA ASN A 223 3.47 -2.30 -15.06
C ASN A 223 3.31 -1.01 -15.87
N ARG A 224 4.19 -0.77 -16.87
CA ARG A 224 4.00 0.33 -17.81
C ARG A 224 2.69 0.20 -18.60
N PHE A 225 2.35 -1.01 -19.04
CA PHE A 225 1.09 -1.29 -19.72
C PHE A 225 -0.11 -0.99 -18.82
N LEU A 226 -0.14 -1.49 -17.57
CA LEU A 226 -1.22 -1.19 -16.63
C LEU A 226 -1.32 0.30 -16.31
N LYS A 227 -0.20 0.98 -16.07
CA LYS A 227 -0.17 2.42 -15.83
C LYS A 227 -0.85 3.23 -16.94
N ASN A 228 -0.74 2.76 -18.19
CA ASN A 228 -1.30 3.48 -19.34
C ASN A 228 -2.76 3.10 -19.64
N TYR A 229 -3.22 1.92 -19.21
CA TYR A 229 -4.47 1.35 -19.69
C TYR A 229 -5.41 0.82 -18.62
N ALA A 230 -4.96 0.63 -17.38
CA ALA A 230 -5.86 0.32 -16.27
C ALA A 230 -6.78 1.52 -16.01
N LYS A 231 -7.99 1.27 -15.55
CA LYS A 231 -8.89 2.33 -15.12
C LYS A 231 -8.41 2.97 -13.83
N ASP A 232 -8.63 4.27 -13.70
CA ASP A 232 -8.24 5.02 -12.51
C ASP A 232 -8.93 4.48 -11.25
N ASP A 233 -10.19 4.07 -11.34
CA ASP A 233 -10.98 3.46 -10.26
C ASP A 233 -10.52 2.03 -9.85
N LEU A 234 -9.63 1.43 -10.62
CA LEU A 234 -9.00 0.14 -10.34
C LEU A 234 -7.49 0.27 -10.05
N THR A 235 -7.00 1.48 -9.89
CA THR A 235 -5.64 1.74 -9.43
C THR A 235 -5.65 1.79 -7.91
N PHE A 236 -5.10 0.75 -7.27
CA PHE A 236 -4.99 0.68 -5.81
C PHE A 236 -3.82 1.54 -5.34
N THR A 237 -4.12 2.55 -4.53
CA THR A 237 -3.21 3.61 -4.10
C THR A 237 -2.99 3.57 -2.57
N THR A 238 -2.15 4.46 -2.06
CA THR A 238 -1.98 4.66 -0.61
C THR A 238 -3.29 5.10 0.06
N GLU A 239 -4.13 5.87 -0.63
CA GLU A 239 -5.44 6.30 -0.11
C GLU A 239 -6.41 5.10 0.05
N ASP A 240 -6.37 4.15 -0.90
CA ASP A 240 -7.12 2.90 -0.79
C ASP A 240 -6.60 2.03 0.36
N LEU A 241 -5.28 2.06 0.61
CA LEU A 241 -4.68 1.37 1.75
C LEU A 241 -5.15 1.96 3.10
N HIS A 242 -5.28 3.30 3.23
CA HIS A 242 -5.91 3.93 4.39
C HIS A 242 -7.36 3.46 4.57
N THR A 243 -8.12 3.42 3.48
CA THR A 243 -9.50 2.92 3.50
C THR A 243 -9.55 1.45 3.94
N MET A 244 -8.63 0.62 3.45
CA MET A 244 -8.53 -0.80 3.81
C MET A 244 -8.26 -1.02 5.31
N ILE A 245 -7.47 -0.15 5.96
CA ILE A 245 -7.22 -0.20 7.41
C ILE A 245 -8.54 -0.05 8.19
N GLY A 246 -9.50 0.71 7.69
CA GLY A 246 -10.84 0.85 8.28
C GLY A 246 -11.72 -0.42 8.16
N ASN A 247 -11.37 -1.37 7.31
CA ASN A 247 -12.12 -2.61 7.12
C ASN A 247 -11.99 -3.53 8.34
N LYS A 248 -13.13 -4.00 8.87
CA LYS A 248 -13.16 -4.84 10.07
C LYS A 248 -12.40 -6.15 9.92
N ALA A 249 -12.47 -6.78 8.77
CA ALA A 249 -11.76 -8.05 8.52
C ALA A 249 -10.25 -7.83 8.50
N PHE A 250 -9.79 -6.71 7.94
CA PHE A 250 -8.39 -6.33 7.95
C PHE A 250 -7.90 -5.98 9.36
N GLN A 251 -8.70 -5.27 10.16
CA GLN A 251 -8.36 -4.99 11.56
C GLN A 251 -8.24 -6.27 12.39
N GLU A 252 -9.15 -7.26 12.20
CA GLU A 252 -9.00 -8.55 12.88
C GLU A 252 -7.76 -9.32 12.40
N TRP A 253 -7.40 -9.22 11.13
CA TRP A 253 -6.17 -9.78 10.59
C TRP A 253 -4.92 -9.12 11.18
N LEU A 254 -4.93 -7.78 11.38
CA LEU A 254 -3.85 -7.02 12.02
C LEU A 254 -3.67 -7.33 13.51
N LYS A 255 -4.70 -7.82 14.23
CA LYS A 255 -4.55 -8.22 15.65
C LYS A 255 -3.70 -9.47 15.83
N VAL A 256 -3.44 -10.21 14.77
CA VAL A 256 -2.51 -11.34 14.79
C VAL A 256 -1.09 -10.78 14.71
N GLN A 257 -0.29 -10.99 15.75
CA GLN A 257 1.05 -10.39 15.90
C GLN A 257 1.95 -10.56 14.67
N GLU A 258 2.04 -11.79 14.12
CA GLU A 258 2.87 -12.06 12.95
C GLU A 258 2.42 -11.27 11.70
N ASN A 259 1.11 -11.13 11.49
CA ASN A 259 0.56 -10.35 10.38
C ASN A 259 0.85 -8.86 10.58
N ASN A 260 0.69 -8.38 11.81
CA ASN A 260 0.96 -7.00 12.18
C ASN A 260 2.41 -6.62 11.92
N ASP A 261 3.35 -7.40 12.45
CA ASP A 261 4.79 -7.14 12.29
C ASP A 261 5.18 -7.15 10.80
N ARG A 262 4.64 -8.08 10.01
CA ARG A 262 4.86 -8.13 8.55
C ARG A 262 4.25 -6.93 7.83
N PHE A 263 3.09 -6.46 8.24
CA PHE A 263 2.45 -5.27 7.66
C PHE A 263 3.22 -3.99 8.01
N LEU A 264 3.61 -3.81 9.27
CA LEU A 264 4.45 -2.69 9.70
C LEU A 264 5.79 -2.68 8.97
N ASN A 265 6.43 -3.85 8.80
CA ASN A 265 7.66 -3.97 8.02
C ASN A 265 7.45 -3.61 6.54
N PHE A 266 6.33 -4.03 5.94
CA PHE A 266 5.96 -3.64 4.57
C PHE A 266 5.83 -2.11 4.45
N LEU A 267 5.14 -1.45 5.38
CA LEU A 267 5.02 0.01 5.39
C LEU A 267 6.39 0.69 5.52
N LEU A 268 7.24 0.16 6.38
CA LEU A 268 8.59 0.67 6.61
C LEU A 268 9.48 0.54 5.36
N GLU A 269 9.56 -0.65 4.75
CA GLU A 269 10.36 -0.92 3.55
C GLU A 269 9.93 -0.10 2.33
N ASN A 270 8.67 0.29 2.26
CA ASN A 270 8.12 1.11 1.18
C ASN A 270 8.06 2.61 1.51
N ASN A 271 8.65 3.04 2.63
CA ASN A 271 8.63 4.43 3.12
C ASN A 271 7.21 5.00 3.29
N LEU A 272 6.26 4.17 3.71
CA LEU A 272 4.87 4.53 3.93
C LEU A 272 4.53 4.71 5.43
N LEU A 273 5.34 4.15 6.33
CA LEU A 273 4.98 4.04 7.76
C LEU A 273 4.64 5.41 8.40
N GLU A 274 5.36 6.47 8.02
CA GLU A 274 5.10 7.81 8.56
C GLU A 274 3.68 8.31 8.26
N ASP A 275 3.13 7.98 7.09
CA ASP A 275 1.78 8.38 6.67
C ASP A 275 0.69 7.64 7.45
N PHE A 276 1.03 6.52 8.11
CA PHE A 276 0.09 5.63 8.80
C PHE A 276 0.19 5.66 10.33
N LEU A 277 1.02 6.53 10.92
CA LEU A 277 1.21 6.58 12.37
C LEU A 277 -0.06 6.95 13.15
N ASP A 278 -0.95 7.72 12.56
CA ASP A 278 -2.24 8.12 13.14
C ASP A 278 -3.33 7.05 12.97
N GLU A 279 -3.04 6.00 12.21
CA GLU A 279 -3.97 4.89 12.00
C GLU A 279 -3.86 3.84 13.12
N LYS A 280 -4.97 3.11 13.36
CA LYS A 280 -5.03 2.05 14.36
C LYS A 280 -4.41 0.76 13.84
N ILE A 281 -3.08 0.72 13.78
CA ILE A 281 -2.31 -0.40 13.23
C ILE A 281 -1.33 -1.01 14.23
N PHE A 282 -1.14 -0.43 15.41
CA PHE A 282 -0.18 -0.90 16.40
C PHE A 282 -0.88 -1.71 17.48
N ILE A 283 -0.38 -2.93 17.76
CA ILE A 283 -0.92 -3.81 18.79
C ILE A 283 -0.51 -3.31 20.17
N GLU A 284 -1.49 -3.09 21.02
CA GLU A 284 -1.30 -2.87 22.45
C GLU A 284 -0.99 -4.21 23.14
N HIS A 285 -0.08 -4.18 24.13
CA HIS A 285 0.51 -5.38 24.73
C HIS A 285 -0.49 -6.24 25.51
N GLU A 286 -1.30 -5.63 26.37
CA GLU A 286 -2.14 -6.35 27.33
C GLU A 286 -3.43 -6.89 26.71
N CYS A 287 -4.16 -6.05 25.98
CA CYS A 287 -5.46 -6.43 25.41
C CYS A 287 -5.41 -6.86 23.96
N GLY A 288 -4.28 -6.66 23.26
CA GLY A 288 -4.13 -7.00 21.85
C GLY A 288 -4.99 -6.15 20.91
N SER A 289 -5.53 -5.04 21.37
CA SER A 289 -6.29 -4.09 20.55
C SER A 289 -5.37 -3.22 19.72
N LEU A 290 -5.92 -2.66 18.63
CA LEU A 290 -5.16 -1.78 17.74
C LEU A 290 -5.32 -0.32 18.15
N TYR A 291 -4.22 0.40 18.16
CA TYR A 291 -4.13 1.82 18.49
C TYR A 291 -3.27 2.57 17.47
N SER A 292 -3.36 3.90 17.47
CA SER A 292 -2.43 4.78 16.76
C SER A 292 -1.12 4.90 17.55
N ALA A 293 -0.05 5.35 16.91
CA ALA A 293 1.24 5.54 17.59
C ALA A 293 1.12 6.53 18.76
N GLY A 294 0.38 7.64 18.58
CA GLY A 294 0.19 8.67 19.60
C GLY A 294 -0.65 8.24 20.80
N ASP A 295 -1.34 7.09 20.72
CA ASP A 295 -2.13 6.54 21.83
C ASP A 295 -1.33 5.56 22.71
N LEU A 296 -0.12 5.18 22.31
CA LEU A 296 0.70 4.14 22.95
C LEU A 296 1.98 4.72 23.54
N TYR A 297 2.36 4.20 24.71
CA TYR A 297 3.68 4.42 25.28
C TYR A 297 4.71 3.47 24.63
N TYR A 298 5.92 3.97 24.40
CA TYR A 298 7.03 3.17 23.85
C TYR A 298 8.02 2.75 24.95
N ASP A 299 8.49 3.71 25.76
CA ASP A 299 9.51 3.51 26.79
C ASP A 299 8.86 3.40 28.18
N ILE A 300 8.44 2.20 28.56
CA ILE A 300 7.79 1.94 29.84
C ILE A 300 8.42 0.80 30.64
N ASP A 301 9.36 0.07 30.07
CA ASP A 301 9.89 -1.20 30.61
C ASP A 301 10.41 -1.10 32.03
N GLU A 302 11.09 -0.03 32.37
CA GLU A 302 11.65 0.22 33.70
C GLU A 302 10.60 0.34 34.80
N HIS A 303 9.35 0.62 34.42
CA HIS A 303 8.26 0.91 35.34
C HIS A 303 7.21 -0.22 35.45
N LEU A 304 7.24 -1.16 34.49
CA LEU A 304 6.20 -2.21 34.40
C LEU A 304 6.14 -3.13 35.61
N ILE A 305 7.27 -3.38 36.28
CA ILE A 305 7.29 -4.23 37.47
C ILE A 305 6.49 -3.59 38.60
N ASP A 306 6.70 -2.29 38.80
CA ASP A 306 6.07 -1.52 39.90
C ASP A 306 4.61 -1.17 39.60
N LEU A 307 4.27 -1.01 38.31
CA LEU A 307 2.94 -0.61 37.86
C LEU A 307 2.05 -1.74 37.32
N LYS A 308 2.48 -3.00 37.49
CA LYS A 308 1.77 -4.18 36.95
C LYS A 308 0.28 -4.23 37.34
N ALA A 309 -0.06 -3.83 38.56
CA ALA A 309 -1.44 -3.83 39.03
C ALA A 309 -2.31 -2.73 38.37
N PHE A 310 -1.68 -1.78 37.70
CA PHE A 310 -2.31 -0.67 36.98
C PHE A 310 -2.20 -0.80 35.48
N SER A 311 -1.85 -1.99 34.96
CA SER A 311 -1.66 -2.25 33.52
C SER A 311 -2.87 -1.91 32.68
N ASN A 312 -4.08 -2.00 33.23
CA ASN A 312 -5.32 -1.59 32.56
C ASN A 312 -5.44 -0.06 32.29
N HIS A 313 -4.57 0.74 32.88
CA HIS A 313 -4.44 2.19 32.63
C HIS A 313 -3.23 2.53 31.77
N LEU A 314 -2.42 1.53 31.38
CA LEU A 314 -1.22 1.67 30.58
C LEU A 314 -1.44 1.08 29.21
N CYS A 315 -1.55 1.93 28.20
CA CYS A 315 -1.57 1.47 26.79
C CYS A 315 -0.15 1.56 26.24
N TYR A 316 0.52 0.44 25.99
CA TYR A 316 1.88 0.42 25.46
C TYR A 316 2.05 -0.56 24.31
N LEU A 317 3.00 -0.25 23.44
CA LEU A 317 3.29 -1.05 22.24
C LEU A 317 3.71 -2.48 22.62
N SER A 318 3.23 -3.46 21.87
CA SER A 318 3.59 -4.87 22.04
C SER A 318 5.10 -5.07 22.11
N PHE A 319 5.59 -5.78 23.13
CA PHE A 319 6.99 -6.15 23.25
C PHE A 319 7.49 -6.98 22.06
N LYS A 320 6.63 -7.82 21.47
CA LYS A 320 6.98 -8.61 20.29
C LYS A 320 7.25 -7.72 19.09
N THR A 321 6.46 -6.68 18.89
CA THR A 321 6.72 -5.69 17.83
C THR A 321 8.02 -4.95 18.06
N ARG A 322 8.31 -4.54 19.31
CA ARG A 322 9.58 -3.87 19.64
C ARG A 322 10.78 -4.79 19.46
N GLU A 323 10.67 -6.07 19.87
CA GLU A 323 11.70 -7.08 19.65
C GLU A 323 11.94 -7.35 18.16
N TYR A 324 10.85 -7.42 17.35
CA TYR A 324 10.93 -7.62 15.91
C TYR A 324 11.71 -6.52 15.21
N PHE A 325 11.57 -5.27 15.66
CA PHE A 325 12.23 -4.10 15.07
C PHE A 325 13.47 -3.62 15.85
N SER A 326 13.95 -4.35 16.85
CA SER A 326 15.02 -3.92 17.78
C SER A 326 16.33 -3.52 17.10
N ASP A 327 16.65 -4.14 15.95
CA ASP A 327 17.88 -3.87 15.19
C ASP A 327 17.62 -2.98 13.96
N ASN A 328 16.43 -2.40 13.82
CA ASN A 328 16.04 -1.62 12.64
C ASN A 328 16.17 -0.11 12.92
N THR A 329 17.22 0.51 12.38
CA THR A 329 17.49 1.94 12.55
C THR A 329 16.44 2.85 11.90
N ASP A 330 15.80 2.43 10.84
CA ASP A 330 14.73 3.22 10.19
C ASP A 330 13.49 3.24 11.06
N TRP A 331 13.17 2.10 11.70
CA TRP A 331 12.12 2.03 12.71
C TRP A 331 12.40 2.98 13.87
N GLU A 332 13.60 2.93 14.47
CA GLU A 332 13.98 3.81 15.57
C GLU A 332 13.85 5.30 15.21
N ASN A 333 14.26 5.68 14.00
CA ASN A 333 14.16 7.06 13.54
C ASN A 333 12.71 7.55 13.42
N ILE A 334 11.80 6.68 12.95
CA ILE A 334 10.38 7.01 12.77
C ILE A 334 9.67 7.04 14.13
N VAL A 335 9.95 6.06 14.99
CA VAL A 335 9.29 5.92 16.31
C VAL A 335 9.67 7.03 17.26
N ASN A 336 10.90 7.55 17.15
CA ASN A 336 11.41 8.57 18.06
C ASN A 336 10.57 9.86 17.98
N GLY A 337 9.83 10.14 19.06
CA GLY A 337 8.97 11.32 19.18
C GLY A 337 7.57 11.20 18.54
N LYS A 338 7.17 10.00 18.07
CA LYS A 338 5.83 9.72 17.51
C LYS A 338 4.92 8.95 18.44
N PHE A 339 5.50 8.12 19.29
CA PHE A 339 4.80 7.47 20.40
C PHE A 339 4.81 8.36 21.63
N ASN A 340 3.87 8.14 22.54
CA ASN A 340 3.84 8.88 23.80
C ASN A 340 5.07 8.53 24.64
N SER A 341 5.73 9.55 25.18
CA SER A 341 6.74 9.37 26.23
C SER A 341 6.02 9.13 27.55
N PHE A 342 6.45 8.11 28.29
CA PHE A 342 5.94 7.86 29.63
C PHE A 342 6.52 8.87 30.61
N VAL A 343 5.64 9.67 31.22
CA VAL A 343 6.00 10.63 32.27
C VAL A 343 5.41 10.13 33.57
N PRO A 344 6.23 9.60 34.50
CA PRO A 344 5.77 9.00 35.75
C PRO A 344 4.85 9.88 36.59
N ASP A 345 5.18 11.16 36.72
CA ASP A 345 4.40 12.12 37.50
C ASP A 345 2.99 12.34 36.89
N SER A 346 2.91 12.65 35.61
CA SER A 346 1.62 12.82 34.89
C SER A 346 0.78 11.53 34.89
N PHE A 347 1.42 10.37 34.86
CA PHE A 347 0.67 9.10 34.95
C PHE A 347 -0.01 8.95 36.30
N VAL A 348 0.67 9.30 37.41
CA VAL A 348 0.08 9.24 38.75
C VAL A 348 -1.01 10.31 38.90
N THR A 349 -0.70 11.57 38.63
CA THR A 349 -1.59 12.70 38.90
C THR A 349 -2.78 12.73 37.93
N ASP A 350 -2.52 12.67 36.62
CA ASP A 350 -3.55 12.83 35.60
C ASP A 350 -4.33 11.55 35.29
N THR A 351 -3.74 10.38 35.55
CA THR A 351 -4.38 9.10 35.23
C THR A 351 -4.88 8.39 36.47
N LEU A 352 -4.00 8.01 37.42
CA LEU A 352 -4.39 7.21 38.59
C LEU A 352 -5.19 7.99 39.63
N LEU A 353 -4.83 9.24 39.87
CA LEU A 353 -5.50 10.11 40.86
C LEU A 353 -6.61 10.96 40.22
N SER A 354 -6.86 10.81 38.91
CA SER A 354 -7.99 11.47 38.26
C SER A 354 -9.32 11.12 38.96
N ARG A 355 -10.30 12.01 38.91
CA ARG A 355 -11.64 11.79 39.49
C ARG A 355 -12.29 10.48 39.02
N LYS A 356 -11.95 10.00 37.86
CA LYS A 356 -12.48 8.77 37.28
C LYS A 356 -11.85 7.53 37.90
N ASN A 357 -10.54 7.56 38.13
CA ASN A 357 -9.75 6.38 38.48
C ASN A 357 -9.34 6.30 39.95
N LYS A 358 -9.41 7.43 40.72
CA LYS A 358 -8.93 7.50 42.10
C LYS A 358 -9.51 6.38 43.01
N LEU A 359 -10.82 6.13 42.91
CA LEU A 359 -11.49 5.11 43.72
C LEU A 359 -11.01 3.69 43.40
N ASP A 360 -10.71 3.44 42.13
CA ASP A 360 -10.17 2.13 41.67
C ASP A 360 -8.71 1.97 42.07
N THR A 361 -7.93 3.04 42.00
CA THR A 361 -6.56 3.11 42.51
C THR A 361 -6.51 2.81 44.00
N ILE A 362 -7.34 3.45 44.81
CA ILE A 362 -7.45 3.20 46.26
C ILE A 362 -7.77 1.72 46.53
N LYS A 363 -8.73 1.13 45.83
CA LYS A 363 -9.07 -0.29 46.00
C LYS A 363 -7.91 -1.21 45.63
N THR A 364 -7.21 -0.89 44.57
CA THR A 364 -6.06 -1.67 44.05
C THR A 364 -4.90 -1.63 45.05
N LEU A 365 -4.66 -0.49 45.69
CA LEU A 365 -3.64 -0.30 46.71
C LEU A 365 -3.93 -0.99 48.06
N LYS A 366 -5.16 -1.47 48.30
CA LYS A 366 -5.48 -2.33 49.46
C LYS A 366 -4.85 -3.74 49.37
N ASN A 367 -4.17 -4.07 48.29
CA ASN A 367 -3.33 -5.22 48.18
C ASN A 367 -1.89 -4.87 48.59
N GLU A 368 -1.33 -5.58 49.57
CA GLU A 368 -0.02 -5.29 50.15
C GLU A 368 1.09 -5.24 49.08
N ASN A 369 1.18 -6.25 48.26
CA ASN A 369 2.23 -6.31 47.21
C ASN A 369 2.13 -5.16 46.23
N THR A 370 0.91 -4.79 45.85
CA THR A 370 0.65 -3.64 44.96
C THR A 370 1.08 -2.34 45.64
N SER A 371 0.73 -2.17 46.89
CA SER A 371 1.10 -0.96 47.67
C SER A 371 2.63 -0.82 47.79
N LEU A 372 3.34 -1.90 48.07
CA LEU A 372 4.81 -1.90 48.13
C LEU A 372 5.45 -1.47 46.81
N HIS A 373 5.02 -2.03 45.70
CA HIS A 373 5.54 -1.67 44.38
C HIS A 373 5.17 -0.24 43.99
N PHE A 374 3.94 0.20 44.26
CA PHE A 374 3.48 1.54 43.91
C PHE A 374 4.27 2.61 44.69
N TYR A 375 4.42 2.48 46.00
CA TYR A 375 5.20 3.43 46.78
C TYR A 375 6.70 3.40 46.46
N HIS A 376 7.23 2.23 46.05
CA HIS A 376 8.57 2.15 45.50
C HIS A 376 8.69 2.94 44.19
N PHE A 377 7.69 2.85 43.32
CA PHE A 377 7.62 3.63 42.10
C PHE A 377 7.56 5.14 42.37
N LEU A 378 6.73 5.60 43.32
CA LEU A 378 6.67 7.00 43.70
C LEU A 378 8.01 7.51 44.24
N ALA A 379 8.65 6.76 45.15
CA ALA A 379 9.92 7.12 45.70
C ALA A 379 11.06 7.16 44.67
N LYS A 380 11.12 6.17 43.79
CA LYS A 380 12.11 6.07 42.70
C LYS A 380 12.05 7.24 41.73
N ASN A 381 10.84 7.74 41.47
CA ASN A 381 10.60 8.80 40.49
C ASN A 381 10.40 10.19 41.15
N ASP A 382 10.53 10.29 42.48
CA ASP A 382 10.43 11.54 43.25
C ASP A 382 9.09 12.29 43.00
N ILE A 383 7.97 11.53 42.97
CA ILE A 383 6.64 12.01 42.63
C ILE A 383 5.92 12.52 43.89
N TYR A 384 5.47 13.78 43.87
CA TYR A 384 4.79 14.44 44.98
C TYR A 384 3.46 15.05 44.51
N ASP A 385 2.39 14.78 45.25
CA ASP A 385 1.09 15.38 45.04
C ASP A 385 0.31 15.34 46.36
N ASP A 386 -0.44 16.38 46.67
CA ASP A 386 -1.23 16.47 47.90
C ASP A 386 -2.25 15.32 48.01
N GLU A 387 -2.72 14.77 46.87
CA GLU A 387 -3.68 13.67 46.85
C GLU A 387 -3.04 12.31 47.16
N ILE A 388 -1.72 12.22 47.14
CA ILE A 388 -0.97 10.98 47.48
C ILE A 388 -1.06 10.73 48.99
N SER A 389 -1.07 11.78 49.80
CA SER A 389 -1.22 11.66 51.26
C SER A 389 -2.52 10.98 51.72
N ASP A 390 -3.55 10.96 50.85
CA ASP A 390 -4.83 10.31 51.08
C ASP A 390 -4.87 8.84 50.65
N LEU A 391 -3.77 8.31 50.09
CA LEU A 391 -3.72 6.94 49.58
C LEU A 391 -3.45 5.92 50.68
N PRO A 392 -4.08 4.72 50.63
CA PRO A 392 -3.90 3.70 51.63
C PRO A 392 -2.47 3.10 51.60
N PHE A 393 -1.92 2.87 52.79
CA PHE A 393 -0.68 2.17 53.00
C PHE A 393 -0.84 1.07 54.05
N PHE A 394 0.19 0.26 54.31
CA PHE A 394 0.17 -0.84 55.28
C PHE A 394 0.93 -0.45 56.55
N ASN A 395 0.36 -0.80 57.70
CA ASN A 395 0.99 -0.65 58.99
C ASN A 395 1.88 -1.85 59.36
N THR A 396 2.52 -1.81 60.55
CA THR A 396 3.38 -2.90 61.03
C THR A 396 2.61 -4.18 61.40
N GLN A 397 1.27 -4.14 61.40
CA GLN A 397 0.42 -5.31 61.64
C GLN A 397 -0.12 -5.94 60.33
N ASP A 398 0.35 -5.43 59.18
CA ASP A 398 -0.12 -5.78 57.86
C ASP A 398 -1.59 -5.37 57.60
N GLU A 399 -2.08 -4.37 58.31
CA GLU A 399 -3.41 -3.82 58.12
C GLU A 399 -3.35 -2.58 57.22
N VAL A 400 -4.43 -2.36 56.44
CA VAL A 400 -4.56 -1.23 55.57
C VAL A 400 -4.95 0.02 56.40
N VAL A 401 -4.17 1.07 56.30
CA VAL A 401 -4.49 2.40 56.85
C VAL A 401 -5.04 3.25 55.69
N ASP A 402 -6.33 3.60 55.75
CA ASP A 402 -7.03 4.38 54.74
C ASP A 402 -7.91 5.51 55.36
N ASP A 403 -7.75 5.76 56.66
CA ASP A 403 -8.40 6.83 57.38
C ASP A 403 -7.37 7.58 58.23
N PHE A 404 -7.15 8.86 57.91
CA PHE A 404 -6.07 9.68 58.47
C PHE A 404 -6.56 10.74 59.44
N ASP A 405 -7.89 10.86 59.64
CA ASP A 405 -8.49 12.06 60.28
C ASP A 405 -8.12 12.27 61.76
N ASP A 406 -7.62 11.22 62.47
CA ASP A 406 -7.23 11.37 63.87
C ASP A 406 -6.03 10.47 64.30
N LYS A 407 -5.21 9.95 63.36
CA LYS A 407 -4.12 9.01 63.66
C LYS A 407 -2.75 9.65 63.56
N PHE A 408 -1.89 9.37 64.51
CA PHE A 408 -0.47 9.71 64.45
C PHE A 408 0.30 8.56 63.76
N ILE A 409 0.99 8.84 62.66
CA ILE A 409 1.76 7.89 61.91
C ILE A 409 3.24 8.10 62.19
N PHE A 410 3.95 7.02 62.56
CA PHE A 410 5.38 7.02 62.86
C PHE A 410 6.13 6.08 61.96
N PHE A 411 7.32 6.49 61.54
CA PHE A 411 8.19 5.68 60.72
C PHE A 411 8.91 4.62 61.57
N PRO A 412 9.09 3.36 61.12
CA PRO A 412 9.86 2.37 61.83
C PRO A 412 11.34 2.78 61.83
N SER A 413 11.85 3.04 62.98
CA SER A 413 13.28 3.12 63.23
C SER A 413 13.71 1.88 64.02
N SER A 414 15.01 1.62 64.13
CA SER A 414 15.53 0.51 64.97
C SER A 414 15.03 0.59 66.43
N ILE A 415 14.70 1.76 66.91
CA ILE A 415 14.04 2.01 68.20
C ILE A 415 12.52 1.80 68.06
N GLY A 416 11.91 2.19 66.93
CA GLY A 416 10.49 2.03 66.63
C GLY A 416 10.07 0.56 66.53
N GLU A 417 10.86 -0.34 65.96
CA GLU A 417 10.57 -1.77 65.94
C GLU A 417 10.46 -2.36 67.36
N THR A 418 11.28 -1.88 68.27
CA THR A 418 11.22 -2.30 69.68
C THR A 418 10.00 -1.73 70.41
N ILE A 419 9.63 -0.53 70.10
CA ILE A 419 8.45 0.16 70.64
C ILE A 419 7.16 -0.46 70.07
N CYS A 420 7.08 -0.76 68.80
CA CYS A 420 5.93 -1.40 68.15
C CYS A 420 5.54 -2.74 68.73
N LYS A 421 6.49 -3.43 69.33
CA LYS A 421 6.30 -4.77 69.99
C LYS A 421 5.92 -4.66 71.46
N SER A 422 5.74 -3.48 72.02
CA SER A 422 5.48 -3.29 73.44
C SER A 422 3.97 -3.09 73.70
N ASP A 423 3.45 -3.88 74.68
CA ASP A 423 2.04 -3.93 75.06
C ASP A 423 1.43 -2.58 75.53
N TRP A 424 2.25 -1.58 75.89
CA TRP A 424 1.75 -0.30 76.37
C TRP A 424 1.27 0.63 75.21
N LEU A 425 1.69 0.39 73.99
CA LEU A 425 1.21 1.14 72.81
C LEU A 425 -0.20 0.73 72.38
N SER A 426 -0.68 -0.44 72.79
CA SER A 426 -2.03 -0.90 72.46
C SER A 426 -3.16 0.00 72.98
N ASN A 427 -2.87 0.96 73.82
CA ASN A 427 -3.81 1.93 74.36
C ASN A 427 -3.67 3.35 73.78
N ILE A 428 -2.80 3.52 72.81
CA ILE A 428 -2.56 4.78 72.10
C ILE A 428 -2.89 4.57 70.64
N ASP A 429 -3.68 5.42 70.03
CA ASP A 429 -4.09 5.33 68.63
C ASP A 429 -2.92 5.80 67.74
N ILE A 430 -1.87 4.97 67.67
CA ILE A 430 -0.65 5.21 66.90
C ILE A 430 -0.49 4.10 65.85
N GLU A 431 -0.39 4.52 64.60
CA GLU A 431 -0.09 3.62 63.50
C GLU A 431 1.39 3.72 63.11
N PHE A 432 2.01 2.60 62.80
CA PHE A 432 3.40 2.55 62.33
C PHE A 432 3.40 2.01 60.90
N ILE A 433 4.13 2.66 60.00
CA ILE A 433 4.29 2.18 58.63
C ILE A 433 5.01 0.82 58.63
N SER A 434 4.57 -0.10 57.76
CA SER A 434 5.10 -1.43 57.66
C SER A 434 6.60 -1.43 57.36
N THR A 435 7.36 -2.28 58.07
CA THR A 435 8.81 -2.50 57.84
C THR A 435 9.10 -3.23 56.48
N LYS A 436 8.07 -3.65 55.76
CA LYS A 436 8.19 -4.24 54.43
C LYS A 436 8.50 -3.23 53.36
N TYR A 437 8.17 -1.94 53.59
CA TYR A 437 8.62 -0.87 52.70
C TYR A 437 10.14 -0.72 52.80
N ASP A 438 10.81 -0.56 51.66
CA ASP A 438 12.26 -0.38 51.66
C ASP A 438 12.70 1.00 52.21
N SER A 439 14.00 1.23 52.32
CA SER A 439 14.53 2.47 52.88
C SER A 439 14.19 3.70 52.02
N SER A 440 14.08 3.55 50.70
CA SER A 440 13.74 4.64 49.77
C SER A 440 12.31 5.08 49.97
N VAL A 441 11.39 4.14 50.17
CA VAL A 441 9.99 4.42 50.46
C VAL A 441 9.83 5.07 51.86
N THR A 442 10.61 4.59 52.83
CA THR A 442 10.60 5.18 54.18
C THR A 442 11.07 6.63 54.13
N GLU A 443 12.15 6.95 53.45
CA GLU A 443 12.61 8.33 53.25
C GLU A 443 11.58 9.18 52.45
N TYR A 444 10.88 8.60 51.50
CA TYR A 444 9.83 9.22 50.75
C TYR A 444 8.65 9.61 51.68
N PHE A 445 8.22 8.70 52.54
CA PHE A 445 7.18 8.98 53.53
C PHE A 445 7.59 10.10 54.53
N GLU A 446 8.83 10.11 54.99
CA GLU A 446 9.34 11.17 55.86
C GLU A 446 9.27 12.57 55.28
N LYS A 447 9.33 12.67 53.96
CA LYS A 447 9.29 13.95 53.28
C LYS A 447 7.86 14.40 52.88
N ASN A 448 6.92 13.46 52.70
CA ASN A 448 5.70 13.72 51.95
C ASN A 448 4.40 13.33 52.68
N LEU A 449 4.47 12.59 53.75
CA LEU A 449 3.36 12.28 54.63
C LEU A 449 3.61 12.82 56.00
#